data_63e28aa5e9a30a1d075711e3da76d053
#
_entry.id   63e28aa5e9a30a1d075711e3da76d053
#
_cell.length_a   1.000
_cell.length_b   1.000
_cell.length_c   1.000
_cell.angle_alpha   90.00
_cell.angle_beta   90.00
_cell.angle_gamma   90.00
#
_symmetry.space_group_name_H-M   'P 1'
#
loop_
_entity.id
_entity.type
_entity.pdbx_description
1 polymer ?
#
loop_
_entity_poly.entity_id
_entity_poly.type
_entity_poly.pdbx_seq_one_letter_code
_entity_poly.pdbx_strand_id
1 'polypeptide(L)' 'MSKYVHFQPDELLVDAALDGRIWASDLLYAERVWLVGRLTDRGDSIQMIMTRLRISRRTAQRLRSAARTDRKDTA' A
#
# COMPACT_ATOMS: atom_id res chain seq x y z
N MET A 1 8.71 -3.21 13.19
CA MET A 1 8.16 -1.86 13.29
C MET A 1 8.53 -1.06 12.06
N SER A 2 7.62 -0.24 11.58
CA SER A 2 7.86 0.58 10.40
C SER A 2 8.94 1.64 10.68
N LYS A 3 9.70 2.04 9.63
CA LYS A 3 10.61 3.18 9.72
C LYS A 3 9.87 4.48 9.99
N TYR A 4 8.60 4.53 9.70
CA TYR A 4 7.77 5.71 9.91
C TYR A 4 7.22 5.63 11.32
N VAL A 5 7.80 6.38 12.24
CA VAL A 5 7.49 6.33 13.66
C VAL A 5 6.00 6.59 13.91
N HIS A 6 5.44 7.53 13.15
CA HIS A 6 4.03 7.84 13.22
C HIS A 6 3.40 7.60 11.87
N PHE A 7 2.44 6.69 11.82
CA PHE A 7 1.75 6.43 10.56
C PHE A 7 0.93 7.66 10.17
N GLN A 8 1.31 8.26 9.06
CA GLN A 8 0.58 9.37 8.48
C GLN A 8 0.40 9.08 7.00
N PRO A 9 -0.81 8.67 6.59
CA PRO A 9 -1.05 8.35 5.19
C PRO A 9 -0.95 9.63 4.35
N ASP A 10 0.16 9.78 3.66
CA ASP A 10 0.41 10.94 2.82
C ASP A 10 1.11 10.56 1.52
N GLU A 11 1.24 11.52 0.63
CA GLU A 11 1.81 11.29 -0.69
C GLU A 11 3.31 11.02 -0.66
N LEU A 12 4.01 11.34 0.41
CA LEU A 12 5.43 11.01 0.53
C LEU A 12 5.64 9.50 0.59
N LEU A 13 4.71 8.79 1.23
CA LEU A 13 4.76 7.34 1.27
C LEU A 13 4.55 6.75 -0.12
N VAL A 14 3.61 7.32 -0.88
CA VAL A 14 3.36 6.91 -2.25
C VAL A 14 4.61 7.14 -3.10
N ASP A 15 5.20 8.33 -3.00
CA ASP A 15 6.40 8.67 -3.77
C ASP A 15 7.55 7.71 -3.46
N ALA A 16 7.73 7.37 -2.19
CA ALA A 16 8.79 6.43 -1.79
C ALA A 16 8.57 5.05 -2.41
N ALA A 17 7.32 4.60 -2.47
CA ALA A 17 6.99 3.32 -3.10
C ALA A 17 7.23 3.35 -4.60
N LEU A 18 6.86 4.45 -5.26
CA LEU A 18 7.07 4.60 -6.70
C LEU A 18 8.55 4.60 -7.06
N ASP A 19 9.39 5.16 -6.19
CA ASP A 19 10.83 5.20 -6.38
C ASP A 19 11.53 3.89 -6.00
N GLY A 20 10.79 2.92 -5.47
CA GLY A 20 11.39 1.67 -5.03
C GLY A 20 12.19 1.78 -3.74
N ARG A 21 12.03 2.87 -2.98
CA ARG A 21 12.77 3.10 -1.74
C ARG A 21 12.15 2.40 -0.54
N ILE A 22 10.94 1.90 -0.69
CA ILE A 22 10.23 1.26 0.42
C ILE A 22 9.53 0.01 -0.08
N TRP A 23 9.60 -1.05 0.71
CA TRP A 23 8.96 -2.33 0.42
C TRP A 23 7.88 -2.60 1.48
N ALA A 24 6.97 -3.52 1.17
CA ALA A 24 5.91 -3.88 2.11
C ALA A 24 6.47 -4.32 3.47
N SER A 25 7.63 -4.99 3.48
CA SER A 25 8.25 -5.45 4.71
C SER A 25 8.70 -4.30 5.63
N ASP A 26 8.80 -3.08 5.10
CA ASP A 26 9.16 -1.91 5.89
C ASP A 26 7.96 -1.27 6.58
N LEU A 27 6.75 -1.75 6.29
CA LEU A 27 5.52 -1.08 6.66
C LEU A 27 4.68 -1.90 7.63
N LEU A 28 3.92 -1.22 8.47
CA LEU A 28 2.87 -1.84 9.26
C LEU A 28 1.70 -2.21 8.36
N TYR A 29 0.84 -3.09 8.85
CA TYR A 29 -0.30 -3.56 8.07
C TYR A 29 -1.19 -2.40 7.59
N ALA A 30 -1.52 -1.48 8.50
CA ALA A 30 -2.36 -0.33 8.14
C ALA A 30 -1.74 0.52 7.04
N GLU A 31 -0.42 0.69 7.09
CA GLU A 31 0.30 1.44 6.07
C GLU A 31 0.24 0.72 4.73
N ARG A 32 0.37 -0.61 4.74
CA ARG A 32 0.28 -1.41 3.53
C ARG A 32 -1.09 -1.31 2.88
N VAL A 33 -2.14 -1.41 3.69
CA VAL A 33 -3.51 -1.31 3.19
C VAL A 33 -3.75 0.06 2.56
N TRP A 34 -3.37 1.12 3.26
CA TRP A 34 -3.55 2.47 2.75
C TRP A 34 -2.78 2.66 1.44
N LEU A 35 -1.52 2.24 1.42
CA LEU A 35 -0.67 2.42 0.25
C LEU A 35 -1.21 1.67 -0.97
N VAL A 36 -1.62 0.42 -0.79
CA VAL A 36 -2.18 -0.37 -1.89
C VAL A 36 -3.44 0.31 -2.42
N GLY A 37 -4.27 0.87 -1.53
CA GLY A 37 -5.46 1.62 -1.94
C GLY A 37 -5.10 2.82 -2.80
N ARG A 38 -4.09 3.58 -2.40
CA ARG A 38 -3.64 4.75 -3.15
C ARG A 38 -3.06 4.36 -4.51
N LEU A 39 -2.23 3.32 -4.54
CA LEU A 39 -1.67 2.86 -5.82
C LEU A 39 -2.78 2.37 -6.76
N THR A 40 -3.78 1.70 -6.23
CA THR A 40 -4.93 1.27 -7.02
C THR A 40 -5.67 2.47 -7.60
N ASP A 41 -5.88 3.51 -6.79
CA ASP A 41 -6.55 4.74 -7.24
C ASP A 41 -5.78 5.45 -8.34
N ARG A 42 -4.47 5.33 -8.33
CA ARG A 42 -3.63 5.90 -9.38
C ARG A 42 -3.67 5.10 -10.68
N GLY A 43 -4.30 3.94 -10.65
CA GLY A 43 -4.41 3.10 -11.84
C GLY A 43 -3.41 1.96 -11.90
N ASP A 44 -2.67 1.70 -10.83
CA ASP A 44 -1.73 0.57 -10.82
C ASP A 44 -2.48 -0.75 -10.85
N SER A 45 -2.01 -1.67 -11.69
CA SER A 45 -2.53 -3.02 -11.72
C SER A 45 -1.97 -3.83 -10.54
N ILE A 46 -2.57 -4.98 -10.28
CA ILE A 46 -2.05 -5.90 -9.27
C ILE A 46 -0.58 -6.23 -9.56
N GLN A 47 -0.24 -6.46 -10.83
CA GLN A 47 1.14 -6.79 -11.20
C GLN A 47 2.11 -5.67 -10.83
N MET A 48 1.72 -4.43 -11.07
CA MET A 48 2.55 -3.28 -10.71
C MET A 48 2.72 -3.18 -9.21
N ILE A 49 1.66 -3.37 -8.45
CA ILE A 49 1.71 -3.33 -6.99
C ILE A 49 2.63 -4.41 -6.44
N MET A 50 2.52 -5.63 -6.96
CA MET A 50 3.41 -6.73 -6.59
C MET A 50 4.88 -6.35 -6.78
N THR A 51 5.19 -5.78 -7.92
CA THR A 51 6.56 -5.41 -8.27
C THR A 51 7.07 -4.28 -7.39
N ARG A 52 6.26 -3.25 -7.16
CA ARG A 52 6.68 -2.10 -6.37
C ARG A 52 6.94 -2.45 -4.92
N LEU A 53 6.05 -3.26 -4.34
CA LEU A 53 6.10 -3.56 -2.90
C LEU A 53 6.76 -4.88 -2.58
N ARG A 54 7.14 -5.65 -3.59
CA ARG A 54 7.79 -6.96 -3.41
C ARG A 54 6.90 -7.93 -2.64
N ILE A 55 5.66 -8.06 -3.08
CA ILE A 55 4.69 -8.96 -2.45
C ILE A 55 4.10 -9.89 -3.50
N SER A 56 3.50 -10.99 -3.03
CA SER A 56 2.85 -11.95 -3.91
C SER A 56 1.51 -11.38 -4.41
N ARG A 57 1.02 -11.99 -5.49
CA ARG A 57 -0.30 -11.63 -6.02
C ARG A 57 -1.39 -11.78 -4.96
N ARG A 58 -1.33 -12.86 -4.21
CA ARG A 58 -2.32 -13.13 -3.16
C ARG A 58 -2.33 -12.03 -2.11
N THR A 59 -1.15 -11.62 -1.66
CA THR A 59 -1.02 -10.55 -0.68
C THR A 59 -1.52 -9.23 -1.26
N ALA A 60 -1.15 -8.92 -2.50
CA ALA A 60 -1.61 -7.69 -3.15
C ALA A 60 -3.12 -7.64 -3.25
N GLN A 61 -3.75 -8.75 -3.62
CA GLN A 61 -5.21 -8.84 -3.72
C GLN A 61 -5.88 -8.67 -2.37
N ARG A 62 -5.32 -9.27 -1.31
CA ARG A 62 -5.85 -9.12 0.04
C ARG A 62 -5.80 -7.68 0.50
N LEU A 63 -4.67 -7.02 0.28
CA LEU A 63 -4.50 -5.63 0.71
C LEU A 63 -5.45 -4.71 -0.07
N ARG A 64 -5.63 -4.97 -1.35
CA ARG A 64 -6.56 -4.18 -2.16
C ARG A 64 -8.00 -4.35 -1.68
N SER A 65 -8.39 -5.58 -1.35
CA SER A 65 -9.72 -5.84 -0.81
C SER A 65 -9.92 -5.15 0.53
N ALA A 66 -8.91 -5.20 1.40
CA ALA A 66 -8.96 -4.51 2.69
C ALA A 66 -9.11 -3.01 2.52
N ALA A 67 -8.42 -2.42 1.55
CA ALA A 67 -8.51 -1.00 1.27
C ALA A 67 -9.92 -0.61 0.84
N ARG A 68 -10.57 -1.44 0.03
CA ARG A 68 -11.96 -1.19 -0.39
C ARG A 68 -12.91 -1.25 0.79
N THR A 69 -12.71 -2.23 1.66
CA THR A 69 -13.55 -2.40 2.84
C THR A 69 -13.44 -1.20 3.76
N ASP A 70 -12.22 -0.72 4.00
CA ASP A 70 -11.99 0.46 4.83
C ASP A 70 -12.72 1.67 4.29
N ARG A 71 -12.70 1.86 2.97
CA ARG A 71 -13.42 2.97 2.35
C ARG A 71 -14.91 2.90 2.57
N LYS A 72 -15.48 1.71 2.42
CA LYS A 72 -16.91 1.53 2.62
C LYS A 72 -17.28 1.83 4.06
N ASP A 73 -16.44 1.43 4.99
CA ASP A 73 -16.70 1.66 6.41
C ASP A 73 -16.63 3.13 6.77
N THR A 74 -15.85 3.91 6.06
CA THR A 74 -15.67 5.34 6.35
C THR A 74 -16.64 6.22 5.55
N ALA A 75 -17.29 5.66 4.59
CA ALA A 75 -18.28 6.40 3.79
C ALA A 75 -19.59 6.52 4.54
#